data_56161fb3c4c8b1bb03ef828d49fcbd31
#
_entry.id   56161fb3c4c8b1bb03ef828d49fcbd31
#
_cell.length_a   1.000
_cell.length_b   1.000
_cell.length_c   1.000
_cell.angle_alpha   90.00
_cell.angle_beta   90.00
_cell.angle_gamma   90.00
#
_symmetry.space_group_name_H-M   'P 1'
#
loop_
_entity.id
_entity.type
_entity.pdbx_description
1 polymer ?
#
loop_
_entity_poly.entity_id
_entity_poly.type
_entity_poly.pdbx_seq_one_letter_code
_entity_poly.pdbx_strand_id
1 'polypeptide(L)'
;MAGSMAREGDMTTGHGSYAPSKFAVGSSLCQKATIEGKPMLTVDAKCEPHGSSSPSPAIIGTIIEGSPTSFVKCDDGVYRKVARIGDSLDCGCKIVWGAKTVGAGANA
;
A
#
# COMPACT_ATOMS: atom_id res chain seq x y z
N MET A 1 1.77 -18.77 -3.03
CA MET A 1 0.95 -17.99 -3.97
C MET A 1 1.34 -16.54 -3.90
N ALA A 2 1.47 -15.87 -5.04
CA ALA A 2 1.78 -14.46 -5.06
C ALA A 2 0.60 -13.62 -4.58
N GLY A 3 0.85 -12.62 -3.75
CA GLY A 3 -0.15 -11.63 -3.38
C GLY A 3 -0.33 -10.62 -4.51
N SER A 4 -1.56 -10.16 -4.72
CA SER A 4 -1.82 -9.11 -5.71
C SER A 4 -1.10 -7.83 -5.33
N MET A 5 -0.40 -7.23 -6.30
CA MET A 5 0.37 -5.99 -6.08
C MET A 5 -0.57 -4.81 -5.88
N ALA A 6 -0.28 -3.99 -4.88
CA ALA A 6 -1.07 -2.82 -4.56
C ALA A 6 -0.70 -1.62 -5.44
N ARG A 7 -1.68 -0.76 -5.70
CA ARG A 7 -1.55 0.42 -6.59
C ARG A 7 -2.20 1.62 -5.94
N GLU A 8 -1.89 2.81 -6.44
CA GLU A 8 -2.64 4.01 -6.05
C GLU A 8 -4.14 3.80 -6.27
N GLY A 9 -4.94 4.27 -5.33
CA GLY A 9 -6.39 4.06 -5.36
C GLY A 9 -6.86 2.81 -4.61
N ASP A 10 -5.98 1.88 -4.30
CA ASP A 10 -6.34 0.70 -3.53
C ASP A 10 -6.61 1.06 -2.06
N MET A 11 -7.35 0.22 -1.36
CA MET A 11 -7.91 0.51 -0.04
C MET A 11 -7.22 -0.27 1.07
N THR A 12 -7.32 0.26 2.29
CA THR A 12 -6.94 -0.44 3.53
C THR A 12 -8.17 -0.98 4.25
N THR A 13 -7.93 -1.85 5.24
CA THR A 13 -9.01 -2.44 6.04
C THR A 13 -9.64 -1.47 7.05
N GLY A 14 -8.93 -0.39 7.40
CA GLY A 14 -9.23 0.30 8.65
C GLY A 14 -8.74 -0.51 9.86
N HIS A 15 -8.90 0.03 11.05
CA HIS A 15 -8.54 -0.67 12.29
C HIS A 15 -9.30 -0.05 13.46
N GLY A 16 -9.77 -0.89 14.37
CA GLY A 16 -10.55 -0.41 15.52
C GLY A 16 -11.70 0.47 15.07
N SER A 17 -11.79 1.69 15.59
CA SER A 17 -12.80 2.67 15.20
C SER A 17 -12.40 3.52 13.99
N TYR A 18 -11.20 3.33 13.45
CA TYR A 18 -10.72 4.06 12.27
C TYR A 18 -11.24 3.41 11.01
N ALA A 19 -11.83 4.22 10.14
CA ALA A 19 -12.41 3.76 8.88
C ALA A 19 -11.35 3.33 7.87
N PRO A 20 -11.69 2.46 6.90
CA PRO A 20 -10.81 2.20 5.76
C PRO A 20 -10.44 3.50 5.04
N SER A 21 -9.23 3.55 4.52
CA SER A 21 -8.77 4.67 3.70
C SER A 21 -8.11 4.15 2.43
N LYS A 22 -7.87 5.05 1.49
CA LYS A 22 -7.25 4.69 0.23
C LYS A 22 -5.85 5.29 0.11
N PHE A 23 -5.10 4.79 -0.87
CA PHE A 23 -3.84 5.40 -1.28
C PHE A 23 -4.13 6.39 -2.41
N ALA A 24 -4.04 7.66 -2.12
CA ALA A 24 -4.40 8.73 -3.04
C ALA A 24 -3.49 8.76 -4.27
N VAL A 25 -3.95 9.43 -5.32
CA VAL A 25 -3.11 9.76 -6.47
C VAL A 25 -1.93 10.58 -5.97
N GLY A 26 -0.72 10.17 -6.35
CA GLY A 26 0.52 10.80 -5.89
C GLY A 26 1.13 10.17 -4.64
N SER A 27 0.45 9.21 -4.01
CA SER A 27 0.98 8.56 -2.80
C SER A 27 2.11 7.58 -3.08
N SER A 28 2.21 7.05 -4.30
CA SER A 28 3.30 6.13 -4.66
C SER A 28 4.64 6.85 -4.71
N LEU A 29 5.66 6.22 -4.16
CA LEU A 29 7.03 6.70 -4.25
C LEU A 29 7.69 6.33 -5.58
N CYS A 30 7.00 5.57 -6.41
CA CYS A 30 7.48 5.04 -7.70
C CYS A 30 6.48 5.40 -8.80
N GLN A 31 6.32 6.69 -9.09
CA GLN A 31 5.31 7.18 -10.02
C GLN A 31 5.47 6.65 -11.45
N LYS A 32 6.69 6.27 -11.83
CA LYS A 32 6.98 5.77 -13.18
C LYS A 32 6.77 4.26 -13.32
N ALA A 33 6.59 3.55 -12.22
CA ALA A 33 6.33 2.11 -12.23
C ALA A 33 4.84 1.88 -12.06
N THR A 34 4.16 1.43 -13.12
CA THR A 34 2.71 1.30 -13.11
C THR A 34 2.28 -0.15 -13.25
N ILE A 35 1.11 -0.45 -12.69
CA ILE A 35 0.42 -1.73 -12.83
C ILE A 35 -1.02 -1.42 -13.18
N GLU A 36 -1.48 -1.96 -14.30
CA GLU A 36 -2.86 -1.71 -14.78
C GLU A 36 -3.16 -0.21 -14.87
N GLY A 37 -2.15 0.57 -15.30
CA GLY A 37 -2.31 2.01 -15.51
C GLY A 37 -2.20 2.87 -14.25
N LYS A 38 -1.88 2.30 -13.11
CA LYS A 38 -1.75 3.03 -11.83
C LYS A 38 -0.38 2.82 -11.23
N PRO A 39 0.23 3.87 -10.64
CA PRO A 39 1.54 3.72 -9.97
C PRO A 39 1.47 2.67 -8.87
N MET A 40 2.50 1.82 -8.79
CA MET A 40 2.57 0.75 -7.80
C MET A 40 2.95 1.29 -6.43
N LEU A 41 2.44 0.63 -5.38
CA LEU A 41 2.75 0.97 -4.01
C LEU A 41 3.90 0.12 -3.49
N THR A 42 4.65 0.70 -2.57
CA THR A 42 5.80 0.06 -1.94
C THR A 42 5.78 0.32 -0.44
N VAL A 43 6.67 -0.36 0.29
CA VAL A 43 7.00 0.03 1.66
C VAL A 43 7.33 1.53 1.68
N ASP A 44 6.96 2.20 2.74
CA ASP A 44 7.10 3.65 2.99
C ASP A 44 6.03 4.53 2.35
N ALA A 45 5.18 4.01 1.46
CA ALA A 45 4.05 4.77 0.94
C ALA A 45 2.99 4.96 2.05
N LYS A 46 2.26 6.07 1.98
CA LYS A 46 1.30 6.45 3.02
C LYS A 46 -0.12 6.46 2.45
N CYS A 47 -1.08 6.00 3.26
CA CYS A 47 -2.49 6.13 2.93
C CYS A 47 -2.99 7.55 3.21
N GLU A 48 -4.18 7.90 2.72
CA GLU A 48 -4.84 9.15 3.10
C GLU A 48 -5.14 9.14 4.60
N PRO A 49 -5.17 10.31 5.25
CA PRO A 49 -5.61 10.40 6.64
C PRO A 49 -6.98 9.78 6.79
N HIS A 50 -7.18 8.95 7.82
CA HIS A 50 -8.47 8.37 8.12
C HIS A 50 -8.85 8.65 9.56
N GLY A 51 -10.13 8.95 9.76
CA GLY A 51 -10.66 9.32 11.05
C GLY A 51 -11.25 8.15 11.80
N SER A 52 -11.58 8.41 13.04
CA SER A 52 -12.23 7.48 13.95
C SER A 52 -13.66 7.93 14.20
N SER A 53 -14.53 6.98 14.56
CA SER A 53 -15.86 7.30 15.05
C SER A 53 -15.82 7.97 16.43
N SER A 54 -14.71 7.86 17.14
CA SER A 54 -14.47 8.56 18.41
C SER A 54 -13.81 9.91 18.11
N PRO A 55 -13.90 10.91 19.02
CA PRO A 55 -13.23 12.21 18.82
C PRO A 55 -11.72 12.07 18.98
N SER A 56 -11.07 11.64 17.94
CA SER A 56 -9.61 11.45 17.87
C SER A 56 -9.09 12.09 16.59
N PRO A 57 -7.84 12.57 16.56
CA PRO A 57 -7.24 13.07 15.35
C PRO A 57 -7.20 12.00 14.27
N ALA A 58 -7.34 12.40 13.01
CA ALA A 58 -7.11 11.50 11.88
C ALA A 58 -5.64 11.05 11.88
N ILE A 59 -5.40 9.82 11.46
CA ILE A 59 -4.03 9.28 11.39
C ILE A 59 -3.72 8.86 9.96
N ILE A 60 -2.42 8.85 9.66
CA ILE A 60 -1.89 8.40 8.39
C ILE A 60 -1.10 7.12 8.65
N GLY A 61 -1.45 6.04 7.93
CA GLY A 61 -0.71 4.81 8.00
C GLY A 61 0.39 4.76 6.96
N THR A 62 1.53 4.17 7.31
CA THR A 62 2.64 3.95 6.40
C THR A 62 2.82 2.45 6.18
N ILE A 63 2.97 2.02 4.93
CA ILE A 63 3.19 0.61 4.61
C ILE A 63 4.54 0.17 5.18
N ILE A 64 4.52 -0.90 5.99
CA ILE A 64 5.73 -1.43 6.64
C ILE A 64 6.10 -2.83 6.16
N GLU A 65 5.25 -3.48 5.38
CA GLU A 65 5.51 -4.81 4.83
C GLU A 65 5.41 -4.80 3.32
N GLY A 66 6.21 -5.65 2.68
CA GLY A 66 6.15 -5.85 1.24
C GLY A 66 6.72 -7.20 0.86
N SER A 67 6.71 -7.53 -0.43
CA SER A 67 7.25 -8.78 -0.94
C SER A 67 8.74 -8.88 -0.61
N PRO A 68 9.19 -9.97 0.02
CA PRO A 68 10.61 -10.14 0.33
C PRO A 68 11.48 -10.42 -0.89
N THR A 69 10.87 -10.68 -2.05
CA THR A 69 11.60 -11.05 -3.27
C THR A 69 11.38 -10.09 -4.43
N SER A 70 10.44 -9.16 -4.32
CA SER A 70 10.11 -8.23 -5.41
C SER A 70 10.37 -6.80 -4.95
N PHE A 71 11.23 -6.12 -5.69
CA PHE A 71 11.65 -4.74 -5.39
C PHE A 71 11.46 -3.88 -6.63
N VAL A 72 11.26 -2.60 -6.42
CA VAL A 72 11.20 -1.62 -7.49
C VAL A 72 12.04 -0.41 -7.10
N LYS A 73 12.72 0.16 -8.10
CA LYS A 73 13.48 1.39 -7.91
C LYS A 73 12.51 2.56 -7.91
N CYS A 74 12.46 3.27 -6.79
CA CYS A 74 11.59 4.42 -6.63
C CYS A 74 12.18 5.68 -7.25
N ASP A 75 11.38 6.75 -7.29
CA ASP A 75 11.76 8.00 -7.97
C ASP A 75 13.00 8.66 -7.34
N ASP A 76 13.23 8.41 -6.06
CA ASP A 76 14.42 8.90 -5.34
C ASP A 76 15.66 8.01 -5.53
N GLY A 77 15.57 6.96 -6.34
CA GLY A 77 16.67 6.03 -6.58
C GLY A 77 16.79 4.90 -5.57
N VAL A 78 15.94 4.86 -4.56
CA VAL A 78 15.97 3.81 -3.53
C VAL A 78 15.11 2.63 -3.97
N TYR A 79 15.62 1.42 -3.81
CA TYR A 79 14.85 0.20 -4.06
C TYR A 79 13.99 -0.12 -2.83
N ARG A 80 12.71 -0.37 -3.06
CA ARG A 80 11.75 -0.71 -2.00
C ARG A 80 10.99 -1.96 -2.34
N LYS A 81 10.58 -2.70 -1.32
CA LYS A 81 9.73 -3.88 -1.49
C LYS A 81 8.36 -3.47 -2.02
N VAL A 82 7.86 -4.23 -2.98
CA VAL A 82 6.54 -4.01 -3.57
C VAL A 82 5.47 -4.41 -2.57
N ALA A 83 4.47 -3.55 -2.38
CA ALA A 83 3.36 -3.83 -1.47
C ALA A 83 2.31 -4.73 -2.13
N ARG A 84 1.62 -5.55 -1.32
CA ARG A 84 0.64 -6.55 -1.77
C ARG A 84 -0.58 -6.51 -0.87
N ILE A 85 -1.67 -7.14 -1.33
CA ILE A 85 -2.83 -7.41 -0.48
C ILE A 85 -2.35 -8.18 0.76
N GLY A 86 -2.81 -7.75 1.92
CA GLY A 86 -2.47 -8.35 3.20
C GLY A 86 -1.25 -7.75 3.89
N ASP A 87 -0.48 -6.92 3.19
CA ASP A 87 0.66 -6.25 3.81
C ASP A 87 0.18 -5.17 4.80
N SER A 88 0.92 -5.02 5.89
CA SER A 88 0.51 -4.19 7.01
C SER A 88 1.01 -2.76 6.90
N LEU A 89 0.24 -1.84 7.47
CA LEU A 89 0.66 -0.48 7.75
C LEU A 89 0.96 -0.34 9.25
N ASP A 90 1.73 0.67 9.61
CA ASP A 90 2.14 0.89 11.00
C ASP A 90 0.97 1.30 11.91
N CYS A 91 -0.15 1.74 11.34
CA CYS A 91 -1.35 2.08 12.10
C CYS A 91 -2.20 0.86 12.46
N GLY A 92 -1.88 -0.33 11.95
CA GLY A 92 -2.66 -1.54 12.17
C GLY A 92 -3.57 -1.94 11.02
N CYS A 93 -3.68 -1.11 9.98
CA CYS A 93 -4.42 -1.46 8.78
C CYS A 93 -3.66 -2.48 7.93
N LYS A 94 -4.39 -3.14 7.03
CA LYS A 94 -3.82 -4.00 5.99
C LYS A 94 -4.37 -3.57 4.63
N ILE A 95 -3.61 -3.81 3.58
CA ILE A 95 -4.04 -3.54 2.21
C ILE A 95 -5.05 -4.62 1.80
N VAL A 96 -6.21 -4.21 1.27
CA VAL A 96 -7.27 -5.16 0.86
C VAL A 96 -7.55 -5.21 -0.62
N TRP A 97 -7.13 -4.21 -1.40
CA TRP A 97 -7.28 -4.20 -2.85
C TRP A 97 -5.93 -4.26 -3.51
N GLY A 98 -5.88 -4.87 -4.70
CA GLY A 98 -4.67 -4.96 -5.50
C GLY A 98 -4.98 -5.27 -6.94
N ALA A 99 -3.93 -5.33 -7.76
CA ALA A 99 -4.04 -5.62 -9.19
C ALA A 99 -4.64 -7.00 -9.42
N LYS A 100 -5.51 -7.13 -10.41
CA LYS A 100 -6.16 -8.40 -10.72
C LYS A 100 -5.25 -9.35 -11.48
N THR A 101 -4.29 -8.81 -12.24
CA THR A 101 -3.49 -9.60 -13.18
C THR A 101 -2.02 -9.68 -12.81
N VAL A 102 -1.56 -8.92 -11.82
CA VAL A 102 -0.15 -8.86 -11.44
C VAL A 102 0.00 -9.11 -9.96
N GLY A 103 0.85 -10.06 -9.62
CA GLY A 103 1.15 -10.38 -8.23
C GLY A 103 2.64 -10.35 -7.95
N ALA A 104 2.98 -10.22 -6.67
CA ALA A 104 4.35 -10.31 -6.17
C ALA A 104 4.35 -11.09 -4.88
N GLY A 105 5.31 -11.96 -4.71
CA GLY A 105 5.34 -12.77 -3.51
C GLY A 105 6.62 -13.55 -3.37
N ALA A 106 6.84 -14.06 -2.17
CA ALA A 106 8.01 -14.85 -1.85
C ALA A 106 7.93 -16.26 -2.45
N ASN A 107 6.73 -16.71 -2.67
CA ASN A 107 6.46 -18.10 -3.05
C ASN A 107 5.30 -18.15 -4.01
N ALA A 108 5.38 -17.30 -4.95
CA ALA A 108 4.34 -17.16 -5.95
C ALA A 108 3.80 -18.51 -6.39
#